data_cc9ab6452e9c80f6a6e24ccb9d893438
#
_entry.id   cc9ab6452e9c80f6a6e24ccb9d893438
#
_cell.length_a   1.000
_cell.length_b   1.000
_cell.length_c   1.000
_cell.angle_alpha   90.00
_cell.angle_beta   90.00
_cell.angle_gamma   90.00
#
_symmetry.space_group_name_H-M   'P 1'
#
loop_
_entity.id
_entity.type
_entity.pdbx_description
1 polymer ?
#
loop_
_entity_poly.entity_id
_entity_poly.type
_entity_poly.pdbx_seq_one_letter_code
_entity_poly.pdbx_strand_id
1 'polypeptide(L)'
;GLGDVYKRQGYAPQLSNKGNVSVEIGGEGAHLVLAAHVDTLGAMVRSIKDNGRLRPTTIGGHQWSTADGENCMVFTRDGRMYTGVVLNTEPSAHVADEKVETKEENMEILLDENVNDKQGVASLGIQTGDIIAMDPRTVITESGYIKSRFLDDKLSAAILLGVAHAVKEEGWKLNRKVTLLFTVYEEVGHGGSFVPADTEEMISVDMGCVGADLGCTERMVSICAKDSGGPYNYELVTELSNLAKSEGLDYAIDVYPHYGSDVEATLHSGYDIRHGLIGAGVYASHNYERSHMDGVENTYKLLKKYITK
;
A
#
# COMPACT_ATOMS: atom_id res chain seq x y z
N GLY A 1 6.08 -5.40 14.86
CA GLY A 1 5.81 -5.42 13.42
C GLY A 1 4.73 -6.45 13.07
N LEU A 2 4.37 -6.58 11.79
CA LEU A 2 3.34 -7.53 11.30
C LEU A 2 3.59 -8.98 11.75
N GLY A 3 4.85 -9.43 11.72
CA GLY A 3 5.22 -10.75 12.23
C GLY A 3 4.85 -10.98 13.71
N ASP A 4 4.86 -9.96 14.53
CA ASP A 4 4.48 -10.07 15.94
C ASP A 4 2.95 -10.17 16.09
N VAL A 5 2.17 -9.52 15.23
CA VAL A 5 0.71 -9.65 15.21
C VAL A 5 0.32 -11.09 14.91
N TYR A 6 0.92 -11.72 13.89
CA TYR A 6 0.66 -13.11 13.55
C TYR A 6 1.10 -14.10 14.62
N LYS A 7 2.26 -13.86 15.25
CA LYS A 7 2.70 -14.68 16.41
C LYS A 7 1.70 -14.64 17.56
N ARG A 8 1.15 -13.46 17.88
CA ARG A 8 0.10 -13.33 18.90
C ARG A 8 -1.17 -14.08 18.52
N GLN A 9 -1.48 -14.19 17.24
CA GLN A 9 -2.58 -15.01 16.73
C GLN A 9 -2.22 -16.50 16.65
N GLY A 10 -0.98 -16.88 16.98
CA GLY A 10 -0.49 -18.28 17.02
C GLY A 10 -0.14 -18.86 15.65
N TYR A 11 0.21 -18.01 14.69
CA TYR A 11 0.81 -18.42 13.42
C TYR A 11 2.33 -18.36 13.47
N ALA A 12 3.00 -18.97 12.50
CA ALA A 12 4.45 -19.00 12.34
C ALA A 12 4.89 -18.17 11.11
N PRO A 13 4.97 -16.84 11.22
CA PRO A 13 5.36 -15.99 10.09
C PRO A 13 6.82 -16.26 9.70
N GLN A 14 7.07 -16.23 8.38
CA GLN A 14 8.39 -16.35 7.79
C GLN A 14 8.78 -14.99 7.17
N LEU A 15 10.03 -14.59 7.36
CA LEU A 15 10.59 -13.36 6.82
C LEU A 15 11.55 -13.71 5.68
N SER A 16 11.32 -13.14 4.50
CA SER A 16 12.22 -13.28 3.36
C SER A 16 13.44 -12.34 3.49
N ASN A 17 14.47 -12.56 2.67
CA ASN A 17 15.64 -11.68 2.59
C ASN A 17 15.28 -10.25 2.18
N LYS A 18 14.21 -10.06 1.41
CA LYS A 18 13.70 -8.73 1.03
C LYS A 18 12.93 -8.03 2.14
N GLY A 19 12.46 -8.76 3.13
CA GLY A 19 11.61 -8.24 4.19
C GLY A 19 10.13 -8.58 4.04
N ASN A 20 9.72 -9.32 3.01
CA ASN A 20 8.34 -9.81 2.88
C ASN A 20 8.03 -10.78 4.03
N VAL A 21 6.82 -10.69 4.57
CA VAL A 21 6.33 -11.60 5.61
C VAL A 21 5.29 -12.53 5.00
N SER A 22 5.52 -13.85 5.04
CA SER A 22 4.56 -14.85 4.63
C SER A 22 4.00 -15.63 5.82
N VAL A 23 2.71 -15.96 5.75
CA VAL A 23 1.99 -16.70 6.80
C VAL A 23 1.07 -17.71 6.15
N GLU A 24 1.36 -19.00 6.31
CA GLU A 24 0.42 -20.08 5.94
C GLU A 24 -0.70 -20.12 6.98
N ILE A 25 -1.95 -19.92 6.53
CA ILE A 25 -3.13 -19.89 7.40
C ILE A 25 -3.91 -21.21 7.40
N GLY A 26 -3.51 -22.19 6.58
CA GLY A 26 -4.03 -23.54 6.56
C GLY A 26 -4.53 -23.99 5.20
N GLY A 27 -5.32 -25.09 5.20
CA GLY A 27 -5.80 -25.77 4.00
C GLY A 27 -4.77 -26.69 3.38
N GLU A 28 -5.19 -27.46 2.37
CA GLU A 28 -4.36 -28.42 1.65
C GLU A 28 -4.69 -28.40 0.15
N GLY A 29 -3.77 -28.90 -0.69
CA GLY A 29 -3.95 -28.96 -2.15
C GLY A 29 -3.37 -27.76 -2.87
N ALA A 30 -4.05 -27.27 -3.91
CA ALA A 30 -3.59 -26.16 -4.74
C ALA A 30 -3.25 -24.91 -3.90
N HIS A 31 -2.13 -24.30 -4.17
CA HIS A 31 -1.59 -23.23 -3.34
C HIS A 31 -2.01 -21.85 -3.85
N LEU A 32 -2.82 -21.17 -3.06
CA LEU A 32 -3.21 -19.77 -3.24
C LEU A 32 -2.37 -18.86 -2.36
N VAL A 33 -1.83 -17.81 -2.95
CA VAL A 33 -1.22 -16.68 -2.23
C VAL A 33 -2.16 -15.48 -2.32
N LEU A 34 -2.53 -14.90 -1.18
CA LEU A 34 -3.19 -13.60 -1.08
C LEU A 34 -2.13 -12.58 -0.63
N ALA A 35 -1.84 -11.60 -1.47
CA ALA A 35 -0.80 -10.62 -1.20
C ALA A 35 -1.39 -9.22 -0.95
N ALA A 36 -0.79 -8.49 -0.03
CA ALA A 36 -1.02 -7.07 0.19
C ALA A 36 0.32 -6.41 0.54
N HIS A 37 0.55 -5.18 0.09
CA HIS A 37 1.80 -4.52 0.43
C HIS A 37 1.71 -3.65 1.68
N VAL A 38 2.85 -3.44 2.32
CA VAL A 38 2.94 -2.65 3.56
C VAL A 38 3.95 -1.53 3.49
N ASP A 39 4.75 -1.48 2.43
CA ASP A 39 5.53 -0.29 2.11
C ASP A 39 4.59 0.86 1.68
N THR A 40 5.11 2.05 1.71
CA THR A 40 4.35 3.26 1.42
C THR A 40 5.16 4.17 0.53
N LEU A 41 4.47 5.01 -0.19
CA LEU A 41 5.07 6.19 -0.79
C LEU A 41 5.80 7.01 0.27
N GLY A 42 6.86 7.67 -0.12
CA GLY A 42 7.65 8.49 0.78
C GLY A 42 8.69 9.31 0.04
N ALA A 43 9.73 9.69 0.75
CA ALA A 43 10.86 10.37 0.16
C ALA A 43 12.19 9.95 0.83
N MET A 44 13.28 10.36 0.22
CA MET A 44 14.64 10.16 0.71
C MET A 44 15.39 11.48 0.69
N VAL A 45 16.27 11.67 1.64
CA VAL A 45 17.19 12.83 1.63
C VAL A 45 18.14 12.70 0.46
N ARG A 46 17.97 13.52 -0.57
CA ARG A 46 18.85 13.60 -1.72
C ARG A 46 20.13 14.39 -1.44
N SER A 47 19.98 15.52 -0.74
CA SER A 47 21.11 16.36 -0.32
C SER A 47 20.69 17.29 0.82
N ILE A 48 21.69 17.84 1.52
CA ILE A 48 21.51 18.87 2.53
C ILE A 48 21.98 20.20 1.93
N LYS A 49 21.12 21.21 1.96
CA LYS A 49 21.39 22.56 1.46
C LYS A 49 22.22 23.36 2.46
N ASP A 50 22.90 24.41 2.00
CA ASP A 50 23.75 25.24 2.86
C ASP A 50 22.98 25.94 3.99
N ASN A 51 21.68 26.19 3.77
CA ASN A 51 20.77 26.77 4.77
C ASN A 51 20.17 25.73 5.75
N GLY A 52 20.67 24.49 5.78
CA GLY A 52 20.18 23.43 6.66
C GLY A 52 18.88 22.75 6.24
N ARG A 53 18.26 23.16 5.13
CA ARG A 53 17.07 22.45 4.60
C ARG A 53 17.47 21.20 3.85
N LEU A 54 16.61 20.18 3.86
CA LEU A 54 16.86 18.94 3.11
C LEU A 54 16.18 19.04 1.75
N ARG A 55 16.90 18.66 0.70
CA ARG A 55 16.33 18.41 -0.62
C ARG A 55 15.85 16.95 -0.67
N PRO A 56 14.55 16.70 -0.84
CA PRO A 56 14.05 15.34 -0.96
C PRO A 56 14.12 14.81 -2.38
N THR A 57 13.93 13.50 -2.54
CA THR A 57 13.57 12.83 -3.79
C THR A 57 12.51 11.79 -3.50
N THR A 58 11.60 11.52 -4.45
CA THR A 58 10.47 10.60 -4.25
C THR A 58 10.92 9.15 -4.07
N ILE A 59 10.17 8.41 -3.26
CA ILE A 59 10.11 6.95 -3.25
C ILE A 59 8.68 6.59 -3.66
N GLY A 60 8.55 5.87 -4.79
CA GLY A 60 7.27 5.56 -5.41
C GLY A 60 6.67 6.74 -6.19
N GLY A 61 5.43 6.57 -6.64
CA GLY A 61 4.80 7.42 -7.63
C GLY A 61 3.84 8.48 -7.07
N HIS A 62 4.25 9.35 -6.12
CA HIS A 62 3.38 10.44 -5.67
C HIS A 62 3.71 11.78 -6.32
N GLN A 63 2.72 12.68 -6.34
CA GLN A 63 2.90 14.06 -6.76
C GLN A 63 3.21 14.97 -5.56
N TRP A 64 4.21 15.82 -5.66
CA TRP A 64 4.59 16.72 -4.57
C TRP A 64 3.49 17.71 -4.15
N SER A 65 2.57 18.04 -5.07
CA SER A 65 1.39 18.87 -4.74
C SER A 65 0.50 18.24 -3.67
N THR A 66 0.58 16.93 -3.47
CA THR A 66 -0.17 16.21 -2.42
C THR A 66 0.55 16.22 -1.07
N ALA A 67 1.83 16.60 -1.04
CA ALA A 67 2.68 16.59 0.13
C ALA A 67 3.04 17.99 0.65
N ASP A 68 2.79 19.04 -0.13
CA ASP A 68 3.08 20.42 0.29
C ASP A 68 2.24 20.80 1.51
N GLY A 69 2.91 21.14 2.60
CA GLY A 69 2.30 21.43 3.90
C GLY A 69 2.13 20.22 4.83
N GLU A 70 2.59 19.02 4.44
CA GLU A 70 2.51 17.83 5.29
C GLU A 70 3.63 17.77 6.33
N ASN A 71 3.27 17.32 7.53
CA ASN A 71 4.26 16.91 8.52
C ASN A 71 5.00 15.65 8.07
N CYS A 72 6.26 15.54 8.44
CA CYS A 72 7.07 14.37 8.13
C CYS A 72 8.02 14.01 9.28
N MET A 73 8.57 12.81 9.18
CA MET A 73 9.65 12.31 10.02
C MET A 73 10.84 11.90 9.16
N VAL A 74 12.03 12.27 9.58
CA VAL A 74 13.31 11.86 8.98
C VAL A 74 13.92 10.78 9.85
N PHE A 75 14.16 9.60 9.27
CA PHE A 75 14.77 8.44 9.94
C PHE A 75 16.23 8.33 9.57
N THR A 76 17.11 8.48 10.55
CA THR A 76 18.55 8.40 10.35
C THR A 76 19.05 6.95 10.41
N ARG A 77 20.24 6.70 9.82
CA ARG A 77 20.86 5.36 9.81
C ARG A 77 21.26 4.84 11.20
N ASP A 78 21.43 5.73 12.16
CA ASP A 78 21.73 5.38 13.56
C ASP A 78 20.47 5.22 14.44
N GLY A 79 19.26 5.27 13.83
CA GLY A 79 17.99 4.97 14.48
C GLY A 79 17.34 6.16 15.19
N ARG A 80 17.85 7.38 15.00
CA ARG A 80 17.19 8.59 15.49
C ARG A 80 16.07 9.03 14.52
N MET A 81 15.12 9.79 15.05
CA MET A 81 14.01 10.36 14.29
C MET A 81 13.90 11.84 14.58
N TYR A 82 13.66 12.62 13.54
CA TYR A 82 13.43 14.05 13.63
C TYR A 82 12.15 14.42 12.90
N THR A 83 11.37 15.33 13.49
CA THR A 83 10.17 15.85 12.82
C THR A 83 10.52 17.02 11.91
N GLY A 84 9.63 17.30 10.98
CA GLY A 84 9.74 18.43 10.07
C GLY A 84 8.48 18.60 9.24
N VAL A 85 8.53 19.52 8.31
CA VAL A 85 7.45 19.81 7.38
C VAL A 85 7.96 19.82 5.96
N VAL A 86 7.14 19.29 5.05
CA VAL A 86 7.37 19.34 3.60
C VAL A 86 6.81 20.66 3.08
N LEU A 87 7.62 21.51 2.49
CA LEU A 87 7.18 22.78 1.91
C LEU A 87 7.85 23.01 0.55
N ASN A 88 7.23 23.83 -0.29
CA ASN A 88 7.93 24.36 -1.44
C ASN A 88 8.93 25.46 -1.03
N THR A 89 9.82 25.85 -1.95
CA THR A 89 10.90 26.82 -1.67
C THR A 89 10.40 28.24 -1.39
N GLU A 90 9.18 28.57 -1.81
CA GLU A 90 8.55 29.89 -1.62
C GLU A 90 7.14 29.70 -0.99
N PRO A 91 7.07 29.22 0.26
CA PRO A 91 5.80 28.77 0.83
C PRO A 91 4.90 29.90 1.34
N SER A 92 5.44 31.12 1.51
CA SER A 92 4.72 32.23 2.15
C SER A 92 3.97 33.09 1.14
N ALA A 93 2.65 33.09 1.21
CA ALA A 93 1.78 33.91 0.36
C ALA A 93 1.98 35.43 0.53
N HIS A 94 2.63 35.86 1.62
CA HIS A 94 2.86 37.29 1.90
C HIS A 94 4.26 37.79 1.50
N VAL A 95 5.13 36.89 1.03
CA VAL A 95 6.53 37.18 0.71
C VAL A 95 6.89 36.82 -0.72
N ALA A 96 6.31 35.73 -1.22
CA ALA A 96 6.58 35.27 -2.59
C ALA A 96 5.91 36.19 -3.62
N ASP A 97 6.68 36.67 -4.57
CA ASP A 97 6.17 37.48 -5.69
C ASP A 97 5.44 36.63 -6.73
N GLU A 98 5.84 35.39 -6.90
CA GLU A 98 5.25 34.44 -7.85
C GLU A 98 5.00 33.09 -7.20
N LYS A 99 3.98 32.35 -7.68
CA LYS A 99 3.68 30.99 -7.24
C LYS A 99 4.69 30.03 -7.84
N VAL A 100 5.44 29.34 -7.00
CA VAL A 100 6.36 28.28 -7.40
C VAL A 100 5.58 27.00 -7.71
N GLU A 101 5.92 26.34 -8.81
CA GLU A 101 5.33 25.05 -9.17
C GLU A 101 5.80 23.96 -8.19
N THR A 102 4.87 23.13 -7.71
CA THR A 102 5.14 22.03 -6.78
C THR A 102 5.76 20.83 -7.52
N LYS A 103 7.06 20.94 -7.79
CA LYS A 103 7.91 19.90 -8.40
C LYS A 103 9.01 19.48 -7.43
N GLU A 104 9.60 18.30 -7.62
CA GLU A 104 10.67 17.78 -6.76
C GLU A 104 11.81 18.78 -6.52
N GLU A 105 12.25 19.47 -7.56
CA GLU A 105 13.35 20.47 -7.46
C GLU A 105 13.02 21.67 -6.59
N ASN A 106 11.74 21.95 -6.41
CA ASN A 106 11.21 23.08 -5.64
C ASN A 106 10.72 22.70 -4.24
N MET A 107 10.92 21.45 -3.82
CA MET A 107 10.49 20.97 -2.51
C MET A 107 11.65 20.88 -1.53
N GLU A 108 11.36 21.17 -0.28
CA GLU A 108 12.30 21.15 0.83
C GLU A 108 11.67 20.54 2.07
N ILE A 109 12.50 19.94 2.92
CA ILE A 109 12.12 19.55 4.27
C ILE A 109 12.75 20.57 5.24
N LEU A 110 11.90 21.19 6.03
CA LEU A 110 12.30 22.04 7.14
C LEU A 110 12.21 21.20 8.41
N LEU A 111 13.34 21.00 9.07
CA LEU A 111 13.42 20.26 10.33
C LEU A 111 12.92 21.14 11.50
N ASP A 112 12.25 20.50 12.47
CA ASP A 112 11.84 21.14 13.73
C ASP A 112 13.01 21.16 14.74
N GLU A 113 14.22 21.50 14.26
CA GLU A 113 15.46 21.52 15.02
C GLU A 113 16.18 22.87 14.91
N ASN A 114 16.94 23.23 15.92
CA ASN A 114 17.69 24.48 15.94
C ASN A 114 18.97 24.39 15.09
N VAL A 115 18.80 24.11 13.81
CA VAL A 115 19.89 24.03 12.81
C VAL A 115 19.58 24.94 11.64
N ASN A 116 20.60 25.66 11.15
CA ASN A 116 20.44 26.62 10.08
C ASN A 116 21.56 26.52 9.01
N ASP A 117 22.35 25.48 9.07
CA ASP A 117 23.37 25.16 8.09
C ASP A 117 23.60 23.67 7.93
N LYS A 118 24.34 23.31 6.91
CA LYS A 118 24.67 21.94 6.57
C LYS A 118 25.41 21.19 7.68
N GLN A 119 26.29 21.88 8.41
CA GLN A 119 27.07 21.25 9.47
C GLN A 119 26.20 20.95 10.70
N GLY A 120 25.30 21.85 11.06
CA GLY A 120 24.30 21.61 12.12
C GLY A 120 23.44 20.39 11.82
N VAL A 121 22.92 20.26 10.60
CA VAL A 121 22.14 19.08 10.19
C VAL A 121 22.98 17.80 10.22
N ALA A 122 24.22 17.85 9.75
CA ALA A 122 25.13 16.70 9.82
C ALA A 122 25.41 16.26 11.28
N SER A 123 25.46 17.21 12.22
CA SER A 123 25.66 16.92 13.66
C SER A 123 24.47 16.16 14.27
N LEU A 124 23.28 16.28 13.70
CA LEU A 124 22.10 15.48 14.04
C LEU A 124 22.22 14.03 13.52
N GLY A 125 23.23 13.72 12.70
CA GLY A 125 23.41 12.43 12.06
C GLY A 125 22.57 12.23 10.78
N ILE A 126 21.89 13.28 10.34
CA ILE A 126 21.12 13.24 9.10
C ILE A 126 22.08 13.29 7.91
N GLN A 127 21.87 12.39 6.95
CA GLN A 127 22.71 12.27 5.77
C GLN A 127 21.91 11.93 4.50
N THR A 128 22.55 12.06 3.36
CA THR A 128 22.00 11.57 2.09
C THR A 128 21.64 10.10 2.19
N GLY A 129 20.44 9.75 1.73
CA GLY A 129 19.91 8.38 1.79
C GLY A 129 19.08 8.06 3.04
N ASP A 130 18.89 9.01 3.94
CA ASP A 130 17.95 8.87 5.05
C ASP A 130 16.50 8.96 4.56
N ILE A 131 15.60 8.20 5.19
CA ILE A 131 14.20 8.08 4.77
C ILE A 131 13.38 9.24 5.36
N ILE A 132 12.46 9.74 4.55
CA ILE A 132 11.46 10.75 4.94
C ILE A 132 10.09 10.13 4.79
N ALA A 133 9.37 9.97 5.90
CA ALA A 133 8.00 9.46 5.94
C ALA A 133 7.01 10.60 6.24
N MET A 134 5.94 10.69 5.47
CA MET A 134 4.87 11.67 5.67
C MET A 134 3.86 11.17 6.69
N ASP A 135 3.23 12.08 7.44
CA ASP A 135 2.21 11.75 8.41
C ASP A 135 0.96 11.16 7.72
N PRO A 136 0.49 9.96 8.08
CA PRO A 136 -0.69 9.36 7.50
C PRO A 136 -2.00 10.09 7.84
N ARG A 137 -2.10 10.81 8.95
CA ARG A 137 -3.28 11.55 9.41
C ARG A 137 -4.59 10.74 9.39
N THR A 138 -4.54 9.52 9.91
CA THR A 138 -5.67 8.56 9.85
C THR A 138 -6.87 9.04 10.66
N VAL A 139 -8.04 9.04 10.02
CA VAL A 139 -9.33 9.39 10.62
C VAL A 139 -10.40 8.39 10.17
N ILE A 140 -11.14 7.83 11.13
CA ILE A 140 -12.33 7.03 10.88
C ILE A 140 -13.53 7.84 11.38
N THR A 141 -14.52 8.08 10.51
CA THR A 141 -15.71 8.85 10.83
C THR A 141 -16.81 7.95 11.37
N GLU A 142 -17.76 8.51 12.14
CA GLU A 142 -18.94 7.77 12.61
C GLU A 142 -19.81 7.22 11.47
N SER A 143 -19.78 7.87 10.30
CA SER A 143 -20.48 7.41 9.09
C SER A 143 -19.74 6.32 8.30
N GLY A 144 -18.62 5.80 8.84
CA GLY A 144 -17.88 4.69 8.26
C GLY A 144 -16.82 5.06 7.23
N TYR A 145 -16.58 6.34 6.93
CA TYR A 145 -15.48 6.73 6.04
C TYR A 145 -14.13 6.60 6.74
N ILE A 146 -13.17 6.09 5.99
CA ILE A 146 -11.77 5.94 6.39
C ILE A 146 -10.96 6.91 5.52
N LYS A 147 -10.23 7.82 6.16
CA LYS A 147 -9.34 8.77 5.48
C LYS A 147 -7.95 8.64 6.03
N SER A 148 -6.97 8.52 5.18
CA SER A 148 -5.56 8.43 5.55
C SER A 148 -4.70 8.55 4.31
N ARG A 149 -3.43 8.93 4.45
CA ARG A 149 -2.42 8.49 3.48
C ARG A 149 -2.21 6.99 3.66
N PHE A 150 -1.80 6.33 2.60
CA PHE A 150 -1.35 4.92 2.64
C PHE A 150 -2.46 3.91 2.99
N LEU A 151 -3.74 4.21 2.65
CA LEU A 151 -4.76 3.15 2.56
C LEU A 151 -4.37 2.15 1.49
N ASP A 152 -3.70 2.63 0.47
CA ASP A 152 -2.87 1.91 -0.48
C ASP A 152 -1.53 1.54 0.20
N ASP A 153 -1.26 0.27 0.62
CA ASP A 153 -2.25 -0.83 0.65
C ASP A 153 -2.45 -1.36 2.09
N LYS A 154 -2.26 -0.50 3.09
CA LYS A 154 -2.47 -0.89 4.49
C LYS A 154 -3.90 -1.29 4.80
N LEU A 155 -4.86 -0.83 3.99
CA LEU A 155 -6.25 -1.22 4.14
C LEU A 155 -6.43 -2.72 3.84
N SER A 156 -5.88 -3.19 2.72
CA SER A 156 -5.93 -4.61 2.36
C SER A 156 -5.09 -5.46 3.29
N ALA A 157 -3.93 -4.96 3.73
CA ALA A 157 -3.16 -5.65 4.77
C ALA A 157 -3.99 -5.86 6.05
N ALA A 158 -4.78 -4.88 6.46
CA ALA A 158 -5.69 -5.03 7.61
C ALA A 158 -6.82 -6.03 7.33
N ILE A 159 -7.38 -6.07 6.11
CA ILE A 159 -8.37 -7.07 5.71
C ILE A 159 -7.77 -8.47 5.80
N LEU A 160 -6.57 -8.70 5.28
CA LEU A 160 -5.89 -10.01 5.37
C LEU A 160 -5.57 -10.42 6.81
N LEU A 161 -5.22 -9.48 7.69
CA LEU A 161 -5.10 -9.73 9.13
C LEU A 161 -6.43 -10.20 9.73
N GLY A 162 -7.53 -9.58 9.33
CA GLY A 162 -8.90 -9.99 9.74
C GLY A 162 -9.25 -11.38 9.24
N VAL A 163 -8.88 -11.73 8.01
CA VAL A 163 -9.07 -13.09 7.44
C VAL A 163 -8.29 -14.12 8.26
N ALA A 164 -7.01 -13.88 8.55
CA ALA A 164 -6.21 -14.79 9.37
C ALA A 164 -6.81 -15.01 10.75
N HIS A 165 -7.26 -13.93 11.39
CA HIS A 165 -7.93 -14.00 12.69
C HIS A 165 -9.19 -14.88 12.62
N ALA A 166 -10.06 -14.64 11.64
CA ALA A 166 -11.31 -15.37 11.49
C ALA A 166 -11.11 -16.86 11.14
N VAL A 167 -10.13 -17.18 10.29
CA VAL A 167 -9.77 -18.59 9.98
C VAL A 167 -9.51 -19.36 11.28
N LYS A 168 -8.82 -18.75 12.23
CA LYS A 168 -8.45 -19.39 13.49
C LYS A 168 -9.57 -19.39 14.52
N GLU A 169 -10.14 -18.22 14.80
CA GLU A 169 -11.12 -18.04 15.88
C GLU A 169 -12.51 -18.61 15.51
N GLU A 170 -12.90 -18.50 14.25
CA GLU A 170 -14.17 -19.02 13.76
C GLU A 170 -14.04 -20.44 13.17
N GLY A 171 -12.82 -20.94 13.01
CA GLY A 171 -12.54 -22.29 12.52
C GLY A 171 -12.95 -22.52 11.06
N TRP A 172 -12.68 -21.56 10.17
CA TRP A 172 -13.03 -21.69 8.75
C TRP A 172 -12.37 -22.90 8.11
N LYS A 173 -13.17 -23.64 7.33
CA LYS A 173 -12.67 -24.76 6.52
C LYS A 173 -12.19 -24.23 5.18
N LEU A 174 -10.89 -24.15 5.00
CA LEU A 174 -10.29 -23.69 3.75
C LEU A 174 -10.41 -24.79 2.67
N ASN A 175 -10.69 -24.37 1.45
CA ASN A 175 -10.87 -25.28 0.30
C ASN A 175 -9.56 -25.58 -0.43
N ARG A 176 -8.47 -24.93 -0.06
CA ARG A 176 -7.11 -25.08 -0.63
C ARG A 176 -6.06 -24.63 0.38
N LYS A 177 -4.79 -24.86 0.09
CA LYS A 177 -3.68 -24.29 0.85
C LYS A 177 -3.65 -22.77 0.63
N VAL A 178 -3.64 -21.98 1.71
CA VAL A 178 -3.65 -20.50 1.64
C VAL A 178 -2.49 -19.92 2.43
N THR A 179 -1.71 -19.08 1.75
CA THR A 179 -0.66 -18.26 2.36
C THR A 179 -1.00 -16.78 2.18
N LEU A 180 -0.91 -16.00 3.25
CA LEU A 180 -0.93 -14.55 3.19
C LEU A 180 0.50 -14.04 3.03
N LEU A 181 0.71 -13.14 2.09
CA LEU A 181 2.00 -12.54 1.80
C LEU A 181 1.91 -11.02 1.96
N PHE A 182 2.69 -10.48 2.88
CA PHE A 182 2.83 -9.03 3.06
C PHE A 182 4.14 -8.60 2.45
N THR A 183 4.06 -7.87 1.35
CA THR A 183 5.21 -7.46 0.56
C THR A 183 5.73 -6.10 1.00
N VAL A 184 6.98 -5.87 0.68
CA VAL A 184 7.66 -4.57 0.70
C VAL A 184 8.26 -4.32 -0.68
N TYR A 185 8.40 -3.04 -1.08
CA TYR A 185 8.83 -2.61 -2.42
C TYR A 185 7.77 -2.80 -3.54
N GLU A 186 6.49 -2.92 -3.22
CA GLU A 186 5.44 -2.90 -4.25
C GLU A 186 5.45 -1.54 -4.97
N GLU A 187 5.45 -0.44 -4.24
CA GLU A 187 5.42 0.94 -4.71
C GLU A 187 6.60 1.33 -5.64
N VAL A 188 7.61 0.47 -5.70
CA VAL A 188 8.76 0.59 -6.60
C VAL A 188 8.90 -0.60 -7.55
N GLY A 189 7.84 -1.40 -7.69
CA GLY A 189 7.63 -2.35 -8.78
C GLY A 189 8.28 -3.72 -8.61
N HIS A 190 8.66 -4.14 -7.40
CA HIS A 190 9.26 -5.47 -7.22
C HIS A 190 8.91 -6.20 -5.90
N GLY A 191 7.78 -5.83 -5.26
CA GLY A 191 7.33 -6.48 -4.02
C GLY A 191 7.09 -7.97 -4.19
N GLY A 192 6.27 -8.34 -5.17
CA GLY A 192 5.90 -9.72 -5.50
C GLY A 192 6.97 -10.53 -6.24
N SER A 193 8.20 -10.03 -6.41
CA SER A 193 9.24 -10.76 -7.15
C SER A 193 9.72 -12.06 -6.48
N PHE A 194 9.28 -12.34 -5.26
CA PHE A 194 9.51 -13.58 -4.54
C PHE A 194 8.23 -14.04 -3.83
N VAL A 195 7.73 -15.19 -4.22
CA VAL A 195 6.59 -15.89 -3.61
C VAL A 195 6.96 -17.35 -3.33
N PRO A 196 6.23 -18.11 -2.49
CA PRO A 196 6.47 -19.54 -2.32
C PRO A 196 6.54 -20.27 -3.66
N ALA A 197 7.52 -21.19 -3.81
CA ALA A 197 7.82 -21.83 -5.09
C ALA A 197 6.69 -22.74 -5.62
N ASP A 198 5.83 -23.22 -4.74
CA ASP A 198 4.66 -24.08 -5.05
C ASP A 198 3.36 -23.28 -5.27
N THR A 199 3.44 -21.97 -5.43
CA THR A 199 2.29 -21.10 -5.71
C THR A 199 1.71 -21.44 -7.09
N GLU A 200 0.41 -21.75 -7.15
CA GLU A 200 -0.33 -22.00 -8.40
C GLU A 200 -1.23 -20.80 -8.77
N GLU A 201 -1.68 -20.06 -7.76
CA GLU A 201 -2.55 -18.90 -7.94
C GLU A 201 -2.17 -17.79 -6.96
N MET A 202 -2.20 -16.57 -7.45
CA MET A 202 -1.95 -15.39 -6.61
C MET A 202 -3.00 -14.31 -6.88
N ILE A 203 -3.58 -13.77 -5.83
CA ILE A 203 -4.44 -12.61 -5.88
C ILE A 203 -3.77 -11.48 -5.08
N SER A 204 -3.43 -10.39 -5.74
CA SER A 204 -3.15 -9.14 -5.04
C SER A 204 -4.46 -8.64 -4.44
N VAL A 205 -4.46 -8.48 -3.14
CA VAL A 205 -5.51 -7.76 -2.42
C VAL A 205 -4.96 -6.36 -2.21
N ASP A 206 -5.29 -5.49 -3.13
CA ASP A 206 -4.73 -4.16 -3.26
C ASP A 206 -5.87 -3.18 -3.57
N MET A 207 -5.66 -1.87 -3.47
CA MET A 207 -6.75 -0.91 -3.57
C MET A 207 -7.48 -0.96 -4.92
N GLY A 208 -8.81 -0.82 -4.89
CA GLY A 208 -9.63 -0.60 -6.08
C GLY A 208 -9.65 0.86 -6.49
N CYS A 209 -9.38 1.17 -7.75
CA CYS A 209 -9.42 2.53 -8.26
C CYS A 209 -10.84 3.09 -8.26
N VAL A 210 -10.99 4.32 -7.78
CA VAL A 210 -12.24 5.08 -7.85
C VAL A 210 -12.00 6.36 -8.65
N GLY A 211 -12.76 6.57 -9.72
CA GLY A 211 -12.58 7.74 -10.59
C GLY A 211 -13.46 7.72 -11.83
N ALA A 212 -13.16 8.63 -12.75
CA ALA A 212 -13.89 8.72 -14.03
C ALA A 212 -13.72 7.44 -14.85
N ASP A 213 -14.78 7.03 -15.51
CA ASP A 213 -14.88 5.81 -16.34
C ASP A 213 -14.67 4.48 -15.57
N LEU A 214 -14.71 4.50 -14.22
CA LEU A 214 -14.67 3.33 -13.37
C LEU A 214 -16.00 3.13 -12.64
N GLY A 215 -16.42 1.88 -12.48
CA GLY A 215 -17.66 1.53 -11.78
C GLY A 215 -17.55 1.48 -10.28
N CYS A 216 -16.33 1.32 -9.75
CA CYS A 216 -16.06 1.18 -8.33
C CYS A 216 -16.30 2.49 -7.56
N THR A 217 -16.83 2.36 -6.36
CA THR A 217 -16.93 3.42 -5.35
C THR A 217 -16.21 2.98 -4.08
N GLU A 218 -16.01 3.89 -3.12
CA GLU A 218 -15.39 3.55 -1.83
C GLU A 218 -16.14 2.47 -1.04
N ARG A 219 -17.40 2.18 -1.41
CA ARG A 219 -18.26 1.21 -0.73
C ARG A 219 -18.24 -0.19 -1.34
N MET A 220 -17.54 -0.37 -2.44
CA MET A 220 -17.53 -1.60 -3.23
C MET A 220 -16.21 -2.35 -3.08
N VAL A 221 -16.25 -3.65 -3.38
CA VAL A 221 -15.05 -4.39 -3.78
C VAL A 221 -14.84 -4.24 -5.28
N SER A 222 -13.67 -3.82 -5.70
CA SER A 222 -13.26 -3.81 -7.11
C SER A 222 -12.63 -5.14 -7.48
N ILE A 223 -12.98 -5.63 -8.67
CA ILE A 223 -12.36 -6.81 -9.32
C ILE A 223 -11.73 -6.28 -10.60
N CYS A 224 -10.40 -6.24 -10.65
CA CYS A 224 -9.69 -5.71 -11.81
C CYS A 224 -9.66 -6.74 -12.94
N ALA A 225 -10.18 -6.35 -14.11
CA ALA A 225 -10.12 -7.19 -15.30
C ALA A 225 -8.81 -6.96 -16.10
N LYS A 226 -8.25 -5.74 -16.02
CA LYS A 226 -7.02 -5.33 -16.70
C LYS A 226 -6.42 -4.11 -16.04
N ASP A 227 -5.11 -4.04 -15.98
CA ASP A 227 -4.33 -2.85 -15.63
C ASP A 227 -3.26 -2.53 -16.71
N SER A 228 -2.20 -1.80 -16.35
CA SER A 228 -1.14 -1.42 -17.29
C SER A 228 -0.31 -2.62 -17.76
N GLY A 229 -0.16 -3.67 -16.94
CA GLY A 229 0.57 -4.89 -17.28
C GLY A 229 -0.20 -5.83 -18.20
N GLY A 230 -1.49 -5.66 -18.32
CA GLY A 230 -2.33 -6.46 -19.22
C GLY A 230 -3.57 -7.04 -18.57
N PRO A 231 -4.29 -7.94 -19.27
CA PRO A 231 -5.45 -8.62 -18.71
C PRO A 231 -5.06 -9.55 -17.56
N TYR A 232 -5.84 -9.55 -16.50
CA TYR A 232 -5.81 -10.58 -15.47
C TYR A 232 -6.41 -11.89 -15.99
N ASN A 233 -6.17 -13.01 -15.30
CA ASN A 233 -6.68 -14.29 -15.73
C ASN A 233 -8.22 -14.27 -15.88
N TYR A 234 -8.70 -14.50 -17.10
CA TYR A 234 -10.10 -14.35 -17.46
C TYR A 234 -11.05 -15.23 -16.64
N GLU A 235 -10.64 -16.49 -16.40
CA GLU A 235 -11.43 -17.45 -15.64
C GLU A 235 -11.52 -17.05 -14.18
N LEU A 236 -10.39 -16.56 -13.60
CA LEU A 236 -10.34 -16.10 -12.21
C LEU A 236 -11.22 -14.86 -12.02
N VAL A 237 -11.12 -13.86 -12.90
CA VAL A 237 -11.99 -12.67 -12.88
C VAL A 237 -13.46 -13.05 -12.97
N THR A 238 -13.80 -14.01 -13.87
CA THR A 238 -15.16 -14.52 -14.03
C THR A 238 -15.65 -15.21 -12.76
N GLU A 239 -14.80 -16.03 -12.15
CA GLU A 239 -15.12 -16.75 -10.90
C GLU A 239 -15.40 -15.74 -9.76
N LEU A 240 -14.50 -14.79 -9.54
CA LEU A 240 -14.66 -13.78 -8.50
C LEU A 240 -15.92 -12.92 -8.69
N SER A 241 -16.22 -12.52 -9.93
CA SER A 241 -17.43 -11.74 -10.23
C SER A 241 -18.72 -12.54 -10.01
N ASN A 242 -18.73 -13.83 -10.38
CA ASN A 242 -19.87 -14.70 -10.14
C ASN A 242 -20.10 -14.92 -8.64
N LEU A 243 -19.02 -15.07 -7.86
CA LEU A 243 -19.11 -15.16 -6.39
C LEU A 243 -19.66 -13.87 -5.79
N ALA A 244 -19.11 -12.71 -6.15
CA ALA A 244 -19.60 -11.42 -5.67
C ALA A 244 -21.11 -11.26 -5.96
N LYS A 245 -21.52 -11.59 -7.19
CA LYS A 245 -22.93 -11.55 -7.59
C LYS A 245 -23.80 -12.50 -6.79
N SER A 246 -23.36 -13.76 -6.60
CA SER A 246 -24.15 -14.77 -5.87
C SER A 246 -24.31 -14.47 -4.37
N GLU A 247 -23.32 -13.78 -3.79
CA GLU A 247 -23.35 -13.36 -2.40
C GLU A 247 -24.05 -11.99 -2.20
N GLY A 248 -24.51 -11.35 -3.28
CA GLY A 248 -25.16 -10.04 -3.22
C GLY A 248 -24.25 -8.92 -2.74
N LEU A 249 -22.95 -9.02 -3.04
CA LEU A 249 -21.99 -8.00 -2.64
C LEU A 249 -22.09 -6.77 -3.56
N ASP A 250 -21.77 -5.60 -3.01
CA ASP A 250 -21.54 -4.41 -3.83
C ASP A 250 -20.14 -4.51 -4.45
N TYR A 251 -20.09 -4.67 -5.76
CA TYR A 251 -18.83 -4.85 -6.50
C TYR A 251 -18.83 -4.14 -7.85
N ALA A 252 -17.64 -3.90 -8.36
CA ALA A 252 -17.43 -3.46 -9.74
C ALA A 252 -16.37 -4.33 -10.42
N ILE A 253 -16.47 -4.44 -11.76
CA ILE A 253 -15.41 -4.99 -12.61
C ILE A 253 -14.88 -3.84 -13.42
N ASP A 254 -13.59 -3.54 -13.27
CA ASP A 254 -12.99 -2.35 -13.86
C ASP A 254 -11.71 -2.65 -14.65
N VAL A 255 -11.37 -1.72 -15.54
CA VAL A 255 -10.10 -1.68 -16.27
C VAL A 255 -9.35 -0.45 -15.82
N TYR A 256 -8.22 -0.63 -15.15
CA TYR A 256 -7.44 0.49 -14.61
C TYR A 256 -6.48 1.04 -15.67
N PRO A 257 -6.49 2.37 -15.92
CA PRO A 257 -5.69 2.97 -16.98
C PRO A 257 -4.20 3.07 -16.64
N HIS A 258 -3.85 3.30 -15.36
CA HIS A 258 -2.48 3.52 -14.87
C HIS A 258 -2.34 2.85 -13.51
N TYR A 259 -1.99 1.57 -13.52
CA TYR A 259 -1.92 0.77 -12.31
C TYR A 259 -1.04 -0.46 -12.54
N GLY A 260 -0.36 -0.89 -11.51
CA GLY A 260 0.35 -2.17 -11.44
C GLY A 260 0.13 -2.80 -10.09
N SER A 261 0.47 -4.06 -9.91
CA SER A 261 0.35 -4.76 -8.65
C SER A 261 1.45 -5.81 -8.46
N ASP A 262 1.55 -6.36 -7.27
CA ASP A 262 2.55 -7.38 -6.94
C ASP A 262 2.50 -8.62 -7.83
N VAL A 263 1.33 -8.99 -8.35
CA VAL A 263 1.23 -10.16 -9.26
C VAL A 263 1.98 -9.94 -10.57
N GLU A 264 2.08 -8.70 -11.07
CA GLU A 264 2.88 -8.40 -12.24
C GLU A 264 4.37 -8.65 -11.99
N ALA A 265 4.88 -8.20 -10.84
CA ALA A 265 6.26 -8.46 -10.44
C ALA A 265 6.52 -9.97 -10.32
N THR A 266 5.53 -10.75 -9.85
CA THR A 266 5.60 -12.22 -9.77
C THR A 266 5.69 -12.84 -11.16
N LEU A 267 4.83 -12.43 -12.10
CA LEU A 267 4.85 -12.91 -13.48
C LEU A 267 6.17 -12.57 -14.18
N HIS A 268 6.64 -11.33 -14.04
CA HIS A 268 7.93 -10.90 -14.62
C HIS A 268 9.13 -11.65 -14.02
N SER A 269 8.99 -12.18 -12.81
CA SER A 269 10.02 -13.00 -12.16
C SER A 269 10.00 -14.47 -12.61
N GLY A 270 9.10 -14.84 -13.53
CA GLY A 270 9.07 -16.14 -14.19
C GLY A 270 8.20 -17.19 -13.50
N TYR A 271 7.29 -16.79 -12.60
CA TYR A 271 6.33 -17.71 -12.02
C TYR A 271 5.16 -17.97 -12.96
N ASP A 272 4.80 -19.24 -13.13
CA ASP A 272 3.64 -19.68 -13.92
C ASP A 272 2.43 -19.81 -12.99
N ILE A 273 1.66 -18.74 -12.83
CA ILE A 273 0.54 -18.64 -11.90
C ILE A 273 -0.72 -18.10 -12.57
N ARG A 274 -1.88 -18.54 -12.09
CA ARG A 274 -3.14 -17.81 -12.31
C ARG A 274 -3.12 -16.54 -11.44
N HIS A 275 -3.51 -15.40 -11.99
CA HIS A 275 -3.34 -14.13 -11.31
C HIS A 275 -4.60 -13.28 -11.33
N GLY A 276 -4.85 -12.60 -10.22
CA GLY A 276 -5.99 -11.72 -10.01
C GLY A 276 -5.64 -10.51 -9.15
N LEU A 277 -6.52 -9.53 -9.16
CA LEU A 277 -6.45 -8.33 -8.34
C LEU A 277 -7.84 -7.94 -7.87
N ILE A 278 -8.01 -7.82 -6.56
CA ILE A 278 -9.25 -7.32 -5.94
C ILE A 278 -8.91 -6.38 -4.79
N GLY A 279 -9.83 -5.50 -4.43
CA GLY A 279 -9.68 -4.72 -3.20
C GLY A 279 -10.79 -3.73 -2.96
N ALA A 280 -10.79 -3.15 -1.76
CA ALA A 280 -11.73 -2.10 -1.40
C ALA A 280 -11.49 -0.84 -2.24
N GLY A 281 -12.56 -0.18 -2.67
CA GLY A 281 -12.43 1.07 -3.41
C GLY A 281 -11.75 2.16 -2.58
N VAL A 282 -10.70 2.76 -3.14
CA VAL A 282 -9.96 3.88 -2.55
C VAL A 282 -9.97 5.05 -3.53
N TYR A 283 -10.51 6.18 -3.09
CA TYR A 283 -10.50 7.43 -3.84
C TYR A 283 -9.25 8.24 -3.55
N ALA A 284 -8.76 8.96 -4.54
CA ALA A 284 -7.56 9.80 -4.47
C ALA A 284 -6.29 9.01 -4.09
N SER A 285 -6.10 7.81 -4.67
CA SER A 285 -4.89 7.01 -4.48
C SER A 285 -3.62 7.84 -4.73
N HIS A 286 -2.55 7.54 -3.97
CA HIS A 286 -1.29 8.28 -3.95
C HIS A 286 -1.40 9.75 -3.47
N ASN A 287 -2.51 10.09 -2.77
CA ASN A 287 -2.75 11.39 -2.17
C ASN A 287 -3.17 11.22 -0.69
N TYR A 288 -4.01 12.10 -0.16
CA TYR A 288 -4.77 11.87 1.06
C TYR A 288 -6.04 11.10 0.72
N GLU A 289 -6.01 9.83 0.97
CA GLU A 289 -6.92 8.83 0.43
C GLU A 289 -8.20 8.70 1.25
N ARG A 290 -9.22 8.13 0.61
CA ARG A 290 -10.53 7.92 1.21
C ARG A 290 -11.14 6.58 0.77
N SER A 291 -11.66 5.84 1.74
CA SER A 291 -12.40 4.58 1.55
C SER A 291 -13.59 4.52 2.52
N HIS A 292 -14.30 3.40 2.56
CA HIS A 292 -15.43 3.20 3.45
C HIS A 292 -15.44 1.77 4.02
N MET A 293 -15.98 1.61 5.23
CA MET A 293 -16.12 0.30 5.88
C MET A 293 -16.92 -0.72 5.07
N ASP A 294 -17.91 -0.27 4.26
CA ASP A 294 -18.66 -1.16 3.36
C ASP A 294 -17.75 -1.79 2.29
N GLY A 295 -16.81 -1.04 1.71
CA GLY A 295 -15.83 -1.57 0.76
C GLY A 295 -14.91 -2.60 1.40
N VAL A 296 -14.47 -2.34 2.64
CA VAL A 296 -13.70 -3.30 3.45
C VAL A 296 -14.50 -4.58 3.69
N GLU A 297 -15.77 -4.46 4.08
CA GLU A 297 -16.65 -5.59 4.37
C GLU A 297 -16.94 -6.41 3.10
N ASN A 298 -17.22 -5.77 1.96
CA ASN A 298 -17.45 -6.47 0.69
C ASN A 298 -16.20 -7.22 0.24
N THR A 299 -15.01 -6.63 0.39
CA THR A 299 -13.73 -7.29 0.06
C THR A 299 -13.49 -8.49 0.98
N TYR A 300 -13.68 -8.33 2.28
CA TYR A 300 -13.54 -9.41 3.25
C TYR A 300 -14.51 -10.57 2.97
N LYS A 301 -15.79 -10.28 2.68
CA LYS A 301 -16.79 -11.30 2.34
C LYS A 301 -16.46 -12.06 1.07
N LEU A 302 -15.98 -11.36 0.04
CA LEU A 302 -15.54 -12.00 -1.21
C LEU A 302 -14.37 -12.94 -0.96
N LEU A 303 -13.35 -12.51 -0.21
CA LEU A 303 -12.22 -13.34 0.18
C LEU A 303 -12.67 -14.57 0.97
N LYS A 304 -13.50 -14.36 2.02
CA LYS A 304 -14.07 -15.46 2.81
C LYS A 304 -14.71 -16.51 1.90
N LYS A 305 -15.61 -16.08 1.02
CA LYS A 305 -16.33 -16.98 0.12
C LYS A 305 -15.37 -17.71 -0.84
N TYR A 306 -14.37 -17.00 -1.34
CA TYR A 306 -13.41 -17.58 -2.28
C TYR A 306 -12.54 -18.68 -1.67
N ILE A 307 -12.10 -18.51 -0.43
CA ILE A 307 -11.19 -19.47 0.24
C ILE A 307 -11.93 -20.57 1.03
N THR A 308 -13.25 -20.47 1.21
CA THR A 308 -14.05 -21.44 2.02
C THR A 308 -15.12 -22.18 1.23
N LYS A 309 -15.25 -22.01 -0.09
CA LYS A 309 -16.27 -22.67 -0.93
C LYS A 309 -16.04 -24.17 -1.11
#